data_fc85254d5567a56f6cd47a52c7cf2154
#
_entry.id   fc85254d5567a56f6cd47a52c7cf2154
#
_cell.length_a   1.000
_cell.length_b   1.000
_cell.length_c   1.000
_cell.angle_alpha   90.00
_cell.angle_beta   90.00
_cell.angle_gamma   90.00
#
_symmetry.space_group_name_H-M   'P 1'
#
loop_
_entity.id
_entity.type
_entity.pdbx_description
1 polymer ?
#
loop_
_entity_poly.entity_id
_entity_poly.type
_entity_poly.pdbx_seq_one_letter_code
_entity_poly.pdbx_strand_id
1 'polypeptide(L)'
;VPERIVSLSPTATEMLFAIGAGDQVVAVDDMSNYPDEALAKATALSGYTPNVEAIAAYEPDLVVHDGSTDLGAQLDSLGIANWVGAAAMTFDDIYAQIEQLGAATGHVDEAAALVANMRAAIEQAVASVPKLDKPPRYYHELDPTYFSVTSNTFIGEVYGLFGLRNIADTTEGTTDYPQLSEEFIISQSPDLIFLADSKCCGESRDSVAQRPGWAATSAVSTGSVFIIDDDIASRWGPRVVDYVELVADAMAYVADLSAG
;
A
#
# COMPACT_ATOMS: atom_id res chain seq x y z
N VAL A 1 -23.26 -11.07 13.77
CA VAL A 1 -22.78 -9.90 13.00
C VAL A 1 -22.44 -8.83 14.02
N PRO A 2 -21.21 -8.29 14.02
CA PRO A 2 -20.80 -7.24 14.94
C PRO A 2 -21.59 -5.96 14.67
N GLU A 3 -21.92 -5.24 15.75
CA GLU A 3 -22.58 -3.93 15.68
C GLU A 3 -21.63 -2.80 16.10
N ARG A 4 -20.51 -3.14 16.76
CA ARG A 4 -19.53 -2.19 17.34
C ARG A 4 -18.11 -2.62 17.03
N ILE A 5 -17.62 -2.19 15.88
CA ILE A 5 -16.25 -2.50 15.42
C ILE A 5 -15.32 -1.36 15.80
N VAL A 6 -14.19 -1.71 16.44
CA VAL A 6 -13.03 -0.80 16.58
C VAL A 6 -11.96 -1.26 15.59
N SER A 7 -11.55 -0.37 14.69
CA SER A 7 -10.49 -0.67 13.71
C SER A 7 -9.19 0.05 14.07
N LEU A 8 -8.12 -0.72 14.23
CA LEU A 8 -6.77 -0.26 14.55
C LEU A 8 -5.79 -0.57 13.41
N SER A 9 -6.31 -0.61 12.19
CA SER A 9 -5.54 -0.81 10.96
C SER A 9 -6.13 0.06 9.86
N PRO A 10 -5.38 1.06 9.35
CA PRO A 10 -5.85 1.88 8.23
C PRO A 10 -6.27 1.05 7.02
N THR A 11 -5.52 -0.01 6.69
CA THR A 11 -5.85 -0.93 5.61
C THR A 11 -7.22 -1.60 5.83
N ALA A 12 -7.44 -2.16 7.02
CA ALA A 12 -8.71 -2.82 7.32
C ALA A 12 -9.86 -1.82 7.45
N THR A 13 -9.60 -0.59 7.92
CA THR A 13 -10.59 0.49 7.90
C THR A 13 -11.08 0.75 6.48
N GLU A 14 -10.17 0.89 5.51
CA GLU A 14 -10.54 1.06 4.10
C GLU A 14 -11.36 -0.12 3.57
N MET A 15 -11.00 -1.36 3.92
CA MET A 15 -11.76 -2.55 3.53
C MET A 15 -13.18 -2.54 4.12
N LEU A 16 -13.33 -2.25 5.42
CA LEU A 16 -14.62 -2.21 6.10
C LEU A 16 -15.58 -1.20 5.46
N PHE A 17 -15.08 0.00 5.17
CA PHE A 17 -15.90 1.03 4.51
C PHE A 17 -16.22 0.64 3.06
N ALA A 18 -15.28 0.05 2.32
CA ALA A 18 -15.48 -0.34 0.92
C ALA A 18 -16.50 -1.46 0.74
N ILE A 19 -16.65 -2.36 1.72
CA ILE A 19 -17.68 -3.42 1.70
C ILE A 19 -19.01 -2.97 2.32
N GLY A 20 -19.14 -1.69 2.74
CA GLY A 20 -20.37 -1.14 3.31
C GLY A 20 -20.55 -1.38 4.81
N ALA A 21 -19.54 -1.89 5.53
CA ALA A 21 -19.59 -2.11 6.98
C ALA A 21 -19.29 -0.85 7.81
N GLY A 22 -19.17 0.32 7.18
CA GLY A 22 -18.81 1.58 7.83
C GLY A 22 -19.71 1.97 9.00
N ASP A 23 -21.02 1.69 8.93
CA ASP A 23 -21.98 2.00 10.01
C ASP A 23 -21.71 1.18 11.29
N GLN A 24 -21.12 0.01 11.16
CA GLN A 24 -20.75 -0.86 12.29
C GLN A 24 -19.48 -0.39 13.00
N VAL A 25 -18.63 0.42 12.31
CA VAL A 25 -17.40 0.96 12.89
C VAL A 25 -17.75 2.09 13.85
N VAL A 26 -17.34 1.97 15.12
CA VAL A 26 -17.59 2.97 16.17
C VAL A 26 -16.37 3.83 16.47
N ALA A 27 -15.16 3.34 16.21
CA ALA A 27 -13.91 4.05 16.39
C ALA A 27 -12.84 3.52 15.43
N VAL A 28 -11.96 4.40 14.98
CA VAL A 28 -10.76 4.05 14.21
C VAL A 28 -9.53 4.68 14.86
N ASP A 29 -8.35 4.16 14.55
CA ASP A 29 -7.08 4.67 15.05
C ASP A 29 -6.71 6.06 14.47
N ASP A 30 -5.62 6.62 14.97
CA ASP A 30 -5.12 7.95 14.59
C ASP A 30 -4.52 8.02 13.17
N MET A 31 -4.27 6.86 12.55
CA MET A 31 -3.74 6.76 11.18
C MET A 31 -4.80 6.44 10.13
N SER A 32 -6.01 6.06 10.55
CA SER A 32 -7.13 5.75 9.64
C SER A 32 -7.78 7.03 9.12
N ASN A 33 -7.31 7.50 7.97
CA ASN A 33 -7.66 8.78 7.35
C ASN A 33 -8.46 8.65 6.05
N TYR A 34 -8.86 7.44 5.66
CA TYR A 34 -9.65 7.18 4.46
C TYR A 34 -10.67 6.05 4.68
N PRO A 35 -11.87 6.15 4.11
CA PRO A 35 -12.42 7.30 3.38
C PRO A 35 -12.76 8.48 4.32
N ASP A 36 -13.26 9.60 3.76
CA ASP A 36 -13.61 10.79 4.55
C ASP A 36 -14.59 10.48 5.69
N GLU A 37 -15.48 9.50 5.52
CA GLU A 37 -16.43 9.05 6.53
C GLU A 37 -15.72 8.41 7.75
N ALA A 38 -14.53 7.82 7.56
CA ALA A 38 -13.74 7.27 8.66
C ALA A 38 -13.21 8.38 9.58
N LEU A 39 -12.96 9.60 9.06
CA LEU A 39 -12.49 10.73 9.86
C LEU A 39 -13.51 11.13 10.94
N ALA A 40 -14.80 10.90 10.71
CA ALA A 40 -15.84 11.17 11.73
C ALA A 40 -15.77 10.18 12.90
N LYS A 41 -15.01 9.07 12.77
CA LYS A 41 -14.82 8.02 13.76
C LYS A 41 -13.38 7.96 14.28
N ALA A 42 -12.53 8.91 13.86
CA ALA A 42 -11.14 9.01 14.26
C ALA A 42 -11.00 9.28 15.77
N THR A 43 -10.06 8.60 16.39
CA THR A 43 -9.78 8.69 17.83
C THR A 43 -8.29 8.89 18.06
N ALA A 44 -7.86 8.92 19.33
CA ALA A 44 -6.46 8.88 19.72
C ALA A 44 -5.96 7.44 19.98
N LEU A 45 -6.72 6.41 19.56
CA LEU A 45 -6.24 5.03 19.60
C LEU A 45 -5.10 4.85 18.61
N SER A 46 -4.14 3.99 18.94
CA SER A 46 -3.00 3.70 18.08
C SER A 46 -2.91 2.21 17.78
N GLY A 47 -2.76 1.86 16.50
CA GLY A 47 -2.44 0.49 16.08
C GLY A 47 -1.01 0.07 16.46
N TYR A 48 -0.08 1.02 16.55
CA TYR A 48 1.33 0.75 16.89
C TYR A 48 1.57 0.58 18.39
N THR A 49 0.85 1.33 19.23
CA THR A 49 0.93 1.27 20.68
C THR A 49 -0.45 1.14 21.29
N PRO A 50 -1.13 0.01 21.05
CA PRO A 50 -2.51 -0.15 21.44
C PRO A 50 -2.66 -0.17 22.96
N ASN A 51 -3.73 0.49 23.46
CA ASN A 51 -4.14 0.46 24.85
C ASN A 51 -5.46 -0.29 24.96
N VAL A 52 -5.41 -1.51 25.46
CA VAL A 52 -6.58 -2.40 25.52
C VAL A 52 -7.72 -1.86 26.37
N GLU A 53 -7.41 -1.11 27.45
CA GLU A 53 -8.43 -0.49 28.32
C GLU A 53 -9.15 0.64 27.58
N ALA A 54 -8.40 1.46 26.83
CA ALA A 54 -8.99 2.51 25.99
C ALA A 54 -9.85 1.93 24.86
N ILE A 55 -9.43 0.80 24.27
CA ILE A 55 -10.20 0.08 23.25
C ILE A 55 -11.49 -0.49 23.87
N ALA A 56 -11.39 -1.15 25.04
CA ALA A 56 -12.53 -1.75 25.73
C ALA A 56 -13.59 -0.70 26.14
N ALA A 57 -13.20 0.55 26.38
CA ALA A 57 -14.13 1.65 26.69
C ALA A 57 -15.12 1.96 25.56
N TYR A 58 -14.85 1.54 24.33
CA TYR A 58 -15.80 1.61 23.20
C TYR A 58 -16.78 0.45 23.19
N GLU A 59 -16.67 -0.50 24.12
CA GLU A 59 -17.53 -1.71 24.20
C GLU A 59 -17.61 -2.44 22.85
N PRO A 60 -16.45 -2.76 22.21
CA PRO A 60 -16.46 -3.42 20.91
C PRO A 60 -16.92 -4.89 21.02
N ASP A 61 -17.64 -5.34 20.02
CA ASP A 61 -17.92 -6.75 19.80
C ASP A 61 -16.99 -7.37 18.73
N LEU A 62 -16.22 -6.53 18.03
CA LEU A 62 -15.12 -6.93 17.18
C LEU A 62 -14.02 -5.84 17.18
N VAL A 63 -12.76 -6.25 17.35
CA VAL A 63 -11.59 -5.40 17.12
C VAL A 63 -10.83 -5.90 15.91
N VAL A 64 -10.48 -4.99 15.01
CA VAL A 64 -9.72 -5.29 13.79
C VAL A 64 -8.33 -4.67 13.90
N HIS A 65 -7.26 -5.45 13.67
CA HIS A 65 -5.88 -4.99 13.77
C HIS A 65 -4.95 -5.78 12.83
N ASP A 66 -3.70 -5.32 12.67
CA ASP A 66 -2.72 -5.92 11.74
C ASP A 66 -1.90 -7.09 12.31
N GLY A 67 -2.00 -7.34 13.62
CA GLY A 67 -1.26 -8.40 14.29
C GLY A 67 0.20 -8.07 14.57
N SER A 68 0.65 -6.83 14.37
CA SER A 68 2.04 -6.41 14.63
C SER A 68 2.41 -6.36 16.12
N THR A 69 1.40 -6.41 17.00
CA THR A 69 1.55 -6.36 18.46
C THR A 69 0.90 -7.58 19.13
N ASP A 70 1.04 -7.69 20.46
CA ASP A 70 0.38 -8.74 21.26
C ASP A 70 -1.08 -8.43 21.60
N LEU A 71 -1.69 -7.44 20.95
CA LEU A 71 -3.05 -6.97 21.21
C LEU A 71 -4.09 -8.11 21.16
N GLY A 72 -3.99 -9.01 20.17
CA GLY A 72 -4.92 -10.13 20.04
C GLY A 72 -5.02 -10.98 21.30
N ALA A 73 -3.88 -11.34 21.92
CA ALA A 73 -3.85 -12.10 23.17
C ALA A 73 -4.47 -11.33 24.36
N GLN A 74 -4.30 -10.00 24.38
CA GLN A 74 -4.90 -9.14 25.40
C GLN A 74 -6.42 -9.08 25.25
N LEU A 75 -6.92 -8.93 24.03
CA LEU A 75 -8.36 -8.94 23.69
C LEU A 75 -9.01 -10.27 24.04
N ASP A 76 -8.36 -11.39 23.69
CA ASP A 76 -8.83 -12.75 24.01
C ASP A 76 -8.98 -12.93 25.53
N SER A 77 -8.06 -12.39 26.32
CA SER A 77 -8.13 -12.46 27.80
C SER A 77 -9.34 -11.72 28.38
N LEU A 78 -9.85 -10.73 27.67
CA LEU A 78 -11.05 -9.95 28.02
C LEU A 78 -12.33 -10.51 27.36
N GLY A 79 -12.22 -11.56 26.55
CA GLY A 79 -13.35 -12.13 25.82
C GLY A 79 -13.85 -11.24 24.67
N ILE A 80 -13.02 -10.32 24.17
CA ILE A 80 -13.34 -9.46 23.03
C ILE A 80 -12.87 -10.15 21.76
N ALA A 81 -13.80 -10.39 20.82
CA ALA A 81 -13.46 -10.98 19.53
C ALA A 81 -12.54 -10.04 18.73
N ASN A 82 -11.58 -10.63 18.04
CA ASN A 82 -10.68 -9.86 17.18
C ASN A 82 -10.44 -10.55 15.83
N TRP A 83 -10.11 -9.75 14.82
CA TRP A 83 -9.70 -10.18 13.51
C TRP A 83 -8.33 -9.58 13.16
N VAL A 84 -7.46 -10.41 12.61
CA VAL A 84 -6.10 -10.03 12.26
C VAL A 84 -5.94 -9.98 10.74
N GLY A 85 -5.64 -8.79 10.22
CA GLY A 85 -5.26 -8.55 8.83
C GLY A 85 -3.75 -8.38 8.70
N ALA A 86 -3.01 -9.49 8.72
CA ALA A 86 -1.56 -9.45 8.54
C ALA A 86 -1.17 -8.81 7.20
N ALA A 87 0.06 -8.29 7.12
CA ALA A 87 0.58 -7.71 5.88
C ALA A 87 0.43 -8.69 4.70
N ALA A 88 -0.24 -8.25 3.65
CA ALA A 88 -0.41 -9.04 2.44
C ALA A 88 0.93 -9.12 1.69
N MET A 89 1.19 -10.27 1.11
CA MET A 89 2.33 -10.51 0.22
C MET A 89 1.89 -10.61 -1.24
N THR A 90 0.61 -10.93 -1.46
CA THR A 90 0.02 -11.13 -2.78
C THR A 90 -1.35 -10.45 -2.89
N PHE A 91 -1.81 -10.23 -4.13
CA PHE A 91 -3.17 -9.76 -4.36
C PHE A 91 -4.22 -10.74 -3.82
N ASP A 92 -3.96 -12.05 -3.87
CA ASP A 92 -4.88 -13.04 -3.33
C ASP A 92 -5.01 -12.94 -1.80
N ASP A 93 -3.97 -12.51 -1.08
CA ASP A 93 -4.07 -12.22 0.36
C ASP A 93 -5.03 -11.05 0.62
N ILE A 94 -4.96 -9.98 -0.18
CA ILE A 94 -5.88 -8.85 -0.09
C ILE A 94 -7.33 -9.30 -0.30
N TYR A 95 -7.56 -10.04 -1.38
CA TYR A 95 -8.89 -10.52 -1.72
C TYR A 95 -9.46 -11.42 -0.60
N ALA A 96 -8.63 -12.32 -0.06
CA ALA A 96 -9.03 -13.17 1.05
C ALA A 96 -9.37 -12.36 2.31
N GLN A 97 -8.61 -11.30 2.62
CA GLN A 97 -8.89 -10.43 3.77
C GLN A 97 -10.21 -9.66 3.60
N ILE A 98 -10.48 -9.14 2.40
CA ILE A 98 -11.75 -8.47 2.08
C ILE A 98 -12.93 -9.44 2.25
N GLU A 99 -12.83 -10.67 1.71
CA GLU A 99 -13.87 -11.68 1.83
C GLU A 99 -14.07 -12.14 3.30
N GLN A 100 -13.00 -12.27 4.08
CA GLN A 100 -13.08 -12.59 5.51
C GLN A 100 -13.79 -11.49 6.30
N LEU A 101 -13.48 -10.22 6.05
CA LEU A 101 -14.19 -9.11 6.67
C LEU A 101 -15.66 -9.05 6.23
N GLY A 102 -15.95 -9.33 4.96
CA GLY A 102 -17.31 -9.47 4.47
C GLY A 102 -18.09 -10.56 5.22
N ALA A 103 -17.49 -11.73 5.41
CA ALA A 103 -18.10 -12.82 6.19
C ALA A 103 -18.27 -12.45 7.67
N ALA A 104 -17.30 -11.79 8.28
CA ALA A 104 -17.36 -11.39 9.69
C ALA A 104 -18.43 -10.32 9.94
N THR A 105 -18.63 -9.39 9.00
CA THR A 105 -19.51 -8.22 9.14
C THR A 105 -20.90 -8.40 8.50
N GLY A 106 -21.12 -9.53 7.81
CA GLY A 106 -22.40 -9.82 7.13
C GLY A 106 -22.53 -9.16 5.75
N HIS A 107 -21.43 -8.68 5.16
CA HIS A 107 -21.35 -8.02 3.85
C HIS A 107 -20.70 -8.91 2.79
N VAL A 108 -21.14 -10.19 2.71
CA VAL A 108 -20.52 -11.21 1.84
C VAL A 108 -20.63 -10.86 0.36
N ASP A 109 -21.80 -10.41 -0.08
CA ASP A 109 -22.05 -10.11 -1.49
C ASP A 109 -21.29 -8.84 -1.92
N GLU A 110 -21.22 -7.84 -1.06
CA GLU A 110 -20.47 -6.60 -1.29
C GLU A 110 -18.97 -6.86 -1.35
N ALA A 111 -18.43 -7.70 -0.47
CA ALA A 111 -17.03 -8.12 -0.49
C ALA A 111 -16.68 -8.88 -1.77
N ALA A 112 -17.53 -9.81 -2.19
CA ALA A 112 -17.33 -10.56 -3.44
C ALA A 112 -17.38 -9.64 -4.66
N ALA A 113 -18.32 -8.68 -4.69
CA ALA A 113 -18.41 -7.68 -5.76
C ALA A 113 -17.19 -6.77 -5.79
N LEU A 114 -16.70 -6.31 -4.64
CA LEU A 114 -15.48 -5.49 -4.53
C LEU A 114 -14.28 -6.25 -5.10
N VAL A 115 -14.06 -7.50 -4.68
CA VAL A 115 -12.95 -8.32 -5.19
C VAL A 115 -13.05 -8.53 -6.69
N ALA A 116 -14.24 -8.83 -7.22
CA ALA A 116 -14.43 -8.99 -8.67
C ALA A 116 -14.10 -7.71 -9.45
N ASN A 117 -14.53 -6.54 -8.94
CA ASN A 117 -14.24 -5.26 -9.54
C ASN A 117 -12.74 -4.92 -9.49
N MET A 118 -12.07 -5.16 -8.36
CA MET A 118 -10.63 -4.96 -8.22
C MET A 118 -9.84 -5.82 -9.22
N ARG A 119 -10.16 -7.11 -9.33
CA ARG A 119 -9.53 -8.03 -10.30
C ARG A 119 -9.69 -7.52 -11.72
N ALA A 120 -10.91 -7.14 -12.12
CA ALA A 120 -11.19 -6.65 -13.46
C ALA A 120 -10.44 -5.33 -13.77
N ALA A 121 -10.39 -4.40 -12.82
CA ALA A 121 -9.68 -3.14 -12.98
C ALA A 121 -8.16 -3.35 -13.12
N ILE A 122 -7.57 -4.22 -12.30
CA ILE A 122 -6.15 -4.57 -12.38
C ILE A 122 -5.83 -5.25 -13.72
N GLU A 123 -6.63 -6.22 -14.15
CA GLU A 123 -6.46 -6.89 -15.46
C GLU A 123 -6.56 -5.88 -16.61
N GLN A 124 -7.50 -4.95 -16.54
CA GLN A 124 -7.66 -3.89 -17.55
C GLN A 124 -6.45 -2.95 -17.59
N ALA A 125 -5.97 -2.50 -16.43
CA ALA A 125 -4.80 -1.62 -16.32
C ALA A 125 -3.56 -2.29 -16.92
N VAL A 126 -3.30 -3.54 -16.55
CA VAL A 126 -2.16 -4.32 -17.09
C VAL A 126 -2.30 -4.53 -18.60
N ALA A 127 -3.51 -4.85 -19.10
CA ALA A 127 -3.75 -5.08 -20.52
C ALA A 127 -3.65 -3.80 -21.38
N SER A 128 -3.80 -2.61 -20.76
CA SER A 128 -3.71 -1.33 -21.47
C SER A 128 -2.29 -0.93 -21.85
N VAL A 129 -1.29 -1.51 -21.17
CA VAL A 129 0.11 -1.13 -21.34
C VAL A 129 0.74 -1.87 -22.53
N PRO A 130 1.41 -1.16 -23.46
CA PRO A 130 2.15 -1.79 -24.54
C PRO A 130 3.30 -2.66 -24.00
N LYS A 131 3.51 -3.83 -24.59
CA LYS A 131 4.69 -4.64 -24.30
C LYS A 131 5.94 -3.95 -24.86
N LEU A 132 6.91 -3.72 -23.98
CA LEU A 132 8.21 -3.17 -24.35
C LEU A 132 9.21 -4.32 -24.64
N ASP A 133 10.06 -4.13 -25.66
CA ASP A 133 11.12 -5.12 -25.98
C ASP A 133 12.11 -5.32 -24.84
N LYS A 134 12.31 -4.30 -24.05
CA LYS A 134 13.23 -4.26 -22.91
C LYS A 134 12.46 -3.83 -21.66
N PRO A 135 12.39 -4.69 -20.63
CA PRO A 135 11.75 -4.31 -19.37
C PRO A 135 12.47 -3.10 -18.74
N PRO A 136 11.74 -2.00 -18.46
CA PRO A 136 12.32 -0.85 -17.77
C PRO A 136 12.81 -1.22 -16.37
N ARG A 137 13.86 -0.55 -15.91
CA ARG A 137 14.34 -0.63 -14.52
C ARG A 137 13.68 0.44 -13.70
N TYR A 138 13.29 0.10 -12.47
CA TYR A 138 12.72 1.07 -11.55
C TYR A 138 13.47 1.16 -10.22
N TYR A 139 13.37 2.31 -9.60
CA TYR A 139 13.70 2.58 -8.22
C TYR A 139 12.43 3.03 -7.49
N HIS A 140 12.15 2.42 -6.34
CA HIS A 140 11.08 2.82 -5.43
C HIS A 140 11.70 3.44 -4.17
N GLU A 141 11.36 4.68 -3.88
CA GLU A 141 11.85 5.41 -2.71
C GLU A 141 10.80 5.40 -1.61
N LEU A 142 11.15 4.82 -0.45
CA LEU A 142 10.28 4.79 0.73
C LEU A 142 10.49 6.01 1.62
N ASP A 143 11.72 6.54 1.63
CA ASP A 143 12.07 7.73 2.42
C ASP A 143 13.33 8.40 1.86
N PRO A 144 13.64 9.67 2.26
CA PRO A 144 14.78 10.41 1.76
C PRO A 144 16.16 9.85 2.13
N THR A 145 16.22 8.79 2.93
CA THR A 145 17.46 8.09 3.27
C THR A 145 17.72 6.89 2.37
N TYR A 146 16.95 6.79 1.27
CA TYR A 146 17.09 5.80 0.19
C TYR A 146 16.71 4.36 0.58
N PHE A 147 15.85 4.16 1.60
CA PHE A 147 15.22 2.87 1.76
C PHE A 147 14.34 2.55 0.54
N SER A 148 14.40 1.31 0.12
CA SER A 148 13.68 0.80 -1.05
C SER A 148 13.04 -0.55 -0.72
N VAL A 149 12.45 -1.17 -1.71
CA VAL A 149 11.82 -2.50 -1.63
C VAL A 149 12.44 -3.43 -2.65
N THR A 150 12.45 -4.73 -2.37
CA THR A 150 12.79 -5.76 -3.37
C THR A 150 11.53 -6.27 -4.07
N SER A 151 11.71 -7.05 -5.14
CA SER A 151 10.62 -7.75 -5.84
C SER A 151 9.91 -8.81 -4.98
N ASN A 152 10.46 -9.18 -3.81
CA ASN A 152 9.84 -10.14 -2.89
C ASN A 152 8.77 -9.52 -2.00
N THR A 153 8.56 -8.20 -2.05
CA THR A 153 7.54 -7.50 -1.28
C THR A 153 6.23 -7.42 -2.07
N PHE A 154 5.11 -7.12 -1.38
CA PHE A 154 3.85 -6.80 -2.05
C PHE A 154 3.99 -5.61 -3.03
N ILE A 155 4.75 -4.59 -2.65
CA ILE A 155 5.06 -3.46 -3.56
C ILE A 155 5.77 -3.96 -4.81
N GLY A 156 6.73 -4.88 -4.64
CA GLY A 156 7.43 -5.52 -5.76
C GLY A 156 6.50 -6.33 -6.65
N GLU A 157 5.47 -6.99 -6.09
CA GLU A 157 4.46 -7.72 -6.86
C GLU A 157 3.65 -6.79 -7.79
N VAL A 158 3.29 -5.59 -7.30
CA VAL A 158 2.59 -4.58 -8.14
C VAL A 158 3.42 -4.24 -9.38
N TYR A 159 4.71 -3.98 -9.23
CA TYR A 159 5.60 -3.71 -10.36
C TYR A 159 5.82 -4.95 -11.25
N GLY A 160 5.80 -6.13 -10.64
CA GLY A 160 5.90 -7.42 -11.33
C GLY A 160 4.79 -7.66 -12.35
N LEU A 161 3.57 -7.14 -12.12
CA LEU A 161 2.45 -7.20 -13.07
C LEU A 161 2.82 -6.64 -14.44
N PHE A 162 3.69 -5.65 -14.49
CA PHE A 162 4.15 -4.96 -15.68
C PHE A 162 5.50 -5.46 -16.21
N GLY A 163 6.09 -6.44 -15.52
CA GLY A 163 7.40 -6.99 -15.87
C GLY A 163 8.56 -6.03 -15.62
N LEU A 164 8.39 -5.03 -14.76
CA LEU A 164 9.43 -4.08 -14.38
C LEU A 164 10.57 -4.77 -13.63
N ARG A 165 11.80 -4.26 -13.78
CA ARG A 165 13.00 -4.78 -13.13
C ARG A 165 13.43 -3.87 -11.98
N ASN A 166 13.45 -4.42 -10.79
CA ASN A 166 13.84 -3.71 -9.59
C ASN A 166 15.37 -3.55 -9.51
N ILE A 167 15.88 -2.32 -9.32
CA ILE A 167 17.33 -2.14 -9.11
C ILE A 167 17.77 -2.66 -7.74
N ALA A 168 16.87 -2.68 -6.75
CA ALA A 168 17.18 -3.15 -5.40
C ALA A 168 17.42 -4.66 -5.32
N ASP A 169 16.93 -5.46 -6.29
CA ASP A 169 17.16 -6.92 -6.33
C ASP A 169 18.61 -7.29 -6.56
N THR A 170 19.44 -6.37 -7.04
CA THR A 170 20.86 -6.61 -7.32
C THR A 170 21.77 -6.33 -6.12
N THR A 171 21.18 -5.88 -4.99
CA THR A 171 21.95 -5.62 -3.76
C THR A 171 22.24 -6.93 -3.03
N GLU A 172 23.47 -7.03 -2.50
CA GLU A 172 23.81 -8.13 -1.60
C GLU A 172 23.16 -7.89 -0.24
N GLY A 173 22.27 -8.78 0.17
CA GLY A 173 21.58 -8.68 1.46
C GLY A 173 20.44 -9.66 1.61
N THR A 174 19.93 -9.78 2.83
CA THR A 174 18.84 -10.70 3.18
C THR A 174 17.54 -9.95 3.53
N THR A 175 17.51 -8.62 3.39
CA THR A 175 16.33 -7.82 3.72
C THR A 175 15.55 -7.46 2.46
N ASP A 176 14.24 -7.52 2.56
CA ASP A 176 13.33 -7.08 1.48
C ASP A 176 13.15 -5.56 1.44
N TYR A 177 13.70 -4.86 2.43
CA TYR A 177 13.69 -3.39 2.53
C TYR A 177 15.12 -2.85 2.68
N PRO A 178 15.94 -2.91 1.61
CA PRO A 178 17.33 -2.46 1.68
C PRO A 178 17.43 -0.92 1.68
N GLN A 179 18.40 -0.40 2.42
CA GLN A 179 18.86 0.96 2.24
C GLN A 179 19.91 0.99 1.13
N LEU A 180 19.64 1.72 0.06
CA LEU A 180 20.56 1.87 -1.07
C LEU A 180 21.51 3.05 -0.82
N SER A 181 22.65 3.08 -1.51
CA SER A 181 23.46 4.30 -1.56
C SER A 181 23.08 5.16 -2.76
N GLU A 182 23.27 6.47 -2.64
CA GLU A 182 23.03 7.41 -3.71
C GLU A 182 23.84 7.06 -4.97
N GLU A 183 25.11 6.73 -4.79
CA GLU A 183 26.01 6.33 -5.89
C GLU A 183 25.52 5.07 -6.59
N PHE A 184 24.98 4.12 -5.84
CA PHE A 184 24.41 2.90 -6.43
C PHE A 184 23.21 3.24 -7.31
N ILE A 185 22.24 4.03 -6.80
CA ILE A 185 21.04 4.43 -7.56
C ILE A 185 21.43 5.15 -8.85
N ILE A 186 22.36 6.13 -8.77
CA ILE A 186 22.86 6.85 -9.93
C ILE A 186 23.54 5.91 -10.93
N SER A 187 24.38 4.98 -10.45
CA SER A 187 25.08 4.01 -11.32
C SER A 187 24.14 3.05 -12.04
N GLN A 188 23.03 2.65 -11.37
CA GLN A 188 21.98 1.83 -11.98
C GLN A 188 21.16 2.62 -13.01
N SER A 189 21.08 3.93 -12.87
CA SER A 189 20.35 4.83 -13.78
C SER A 189 18.96 4.26 -14.14
N PRO A 190 18.04 4.14 -13.16
CA PRO A 190 16.72 3.58 -13.39
C PRO A 190 15.96 4.34 -14.48
N ASP A 191 15.12 3.66 -15.22
CA ASP A 191 14.26 4.24 -16.26
C ASP A 191 13.02 4.92 -15.67
N LEU A 192 12.64 4.47 -14.46
CA LEU A 192 11.49 4.96 -13.69
C LEU A 192 11.90 5.18 -12.23
N ILE A 193 11.43 6.25 -11.63
CA ILE A 193 11.52 6.49 -10.17
C ILE A 193 10.11 6.68 -9.64
N PHE A 194 9.78 5.96 -8.56
CA PHE A 194 8.53 6.10 -7.84
C PHE A 194 8.82 6.59 -6.42
N LEU A 195 8.26 7.75 -6.07
CA LEU A 195 8.43 8.39 -4.76
C LEU A 195 7.19 8.10 -3.92
N ALA A 196 7.36 7.39 -2.81
CA ALA A 196 6.30 7.08 -1.84
C ALA A 196 6.48 7.84 -0.51
N ASP A 197 7.10 9.02 -0.58
CA ASP A 197 7.52 9.84 0.56
C ASP A 197 7.21 11.32 0.39
N SER A 198 6.24 11.61 -0.47
CA SER A 198 5.83 12.98 -0.75
C SER A 198 5.06 13.63 0.41
N LYS A 199 4.20 12.88 1.10
CA LYS A 199 3.40 13.37 2.24
C LYS A 199 4.23 13.45 3.51
N CYS A 200 4.95 12.39 3.85
CA CYS A 200 5.74 12.34 5.07
C CYS A 200 6.90 13.35 5.04
N CYS A 201 7.54 13.50 3.89
CA CYS A 201 8.90 14.02 3.82
C CYS A 201 9.05 15.15 2.80
N GLY A 202 8.02 15.42 2.01
CA GLY A 202 7.96 16.52 1.04
C GLY A 202 8.76 16.28 -0.24
N GLU A 203 9.11 15.01 -0.54
CA GLU A 203 9.81 14.67 -1.76
C GLU A 203 8.96 14.92 -3.00
N SER A 204 9.62 15.35 -4.07
CA SER A 204 8.99 15.76 -5.31
C SER A 204 9.92 15.51 -6.50
N ARG A 205 9.38 15.63 -7.72
CA ARG A 205 10.19 15.57 -8.94
C ARG A 205 11.33 16.60 -8.93
N ASP A 206 11.04 17.80 -8.44
CA ASP A 206 12.01 18.90 -8.40
C ASP A 206 13.08 18.66 -7.34
N SER A 207 12.74 18.14 -6.15
CA SER A 207 13.71 17.82 -5.11
C SER A 207 14.69 16.74 -5.58
N VAL A 208 14.18 15.69 -6.21
CA VAL A 208 14.99 14.60 -6.77
C VAL A 208 15.91 15.11 -7.89
N ALA A 209 15.40 15.95 -8.78
CA ALA A 209 16.20 16.52 -9.86
C ALA A 209 17.35 17.44 -9.38
N GLN A 210 17.21 18.01 -8.18
CA GLN A 210 18.22 18.88 -7.56
C GLN A 210 19.28 18.09 -6.77
N ARG A 211 19.09 16.81 -6.52
CA ARG A 211 20.08 15.96 -5.86
C ARG A 211 21.35 15.85 -6.72
N PRO A 212 22.56 15.89 -6.12
CA PRO A 212 23.81 15.83 -6.87
C PRO A 212 23.91 14.57 -7.75
N GLY A 213 24.13 14.74 -9.05
CA GLY A 213 24.30 13.64 -10.00
C GLY A 213 23.00 13.01 -10.55
N TRP A 214 21.85 13.24 -9.92
CA TRP A 214 20.58 12.60 -10.32
C TRP A 214 20.04 13.08 -11.68
N ALA A 215 20.32 14.32 -12.04
CA ALA A 215 19.92 14.88 -13.35
C ALA A 215 20.46 14.08 -14.55
N ALA A 216 21.52 13.30 -14.37
CA ALA A 216 22.11 12.44 -15.41
C ALA A 216 21.46 11.04 -15.48
N THR A 217 20.61 10.67 -14.53
CA THR A 217 19.88 9.38 -14.57
C THR A 217 18.82 9.37 -15.65
N SER A 218 18.51 8.19 -16.18
CA SER A 218 17.48 8.02 -17.23
C SER A 218 16.14 8.62 -16.79
N ALA A 219 15.65 8.25 -15.61
CA ALA A 219 14.35 8.70 -15.12
C ALA A 219 14.23 10.22 -14.97
N VAL A 220 15.25 10.89 -14.39
CA VAL A 220 15.21 12.34 -14.20
C VAL A 220 15.35 13.06 -15.54
N SER A 221 16.26 12.63 -16.41
CA SER A 221 16.49 13.27 -17.71
C SER A 221 15.28 13.18 -18.66
N THR A 222 14.46 12.14 -18.51
CA THR A 222 13.24 11.93 -19.31
C THR A 222 11.96 12.39 -18.63
N GLY A 223 12.03 12.84 -17.37
CA GLY A 223 10.85 13.21 -16.58
C GLY A 223 10.03 12.03 -16.06
N SER A 224 10.60 10.81 -16.06
CA SER A 224 9.96 9.57 -15.62
C SER A 224 10.03 9.38 -14.10
N VAL A 225 9.75 10.44 -13.34
CA VAL A 225 9.66 10.43 -11.87
C VAL A 225 8.19 10.57 -11.49
N PHE A 226 7.64 9.60 -10.81
CA PHE A 226 6.23 9.51 -10.44
C PHE A 226 6.06 9.55 -8.93
N ILE A 227 5.05 10.29 -8.47
CA ILE A 227 4.72 10.40 -7.04
C ILE A 227 3.55 9.45 -6.78
N ILE A 228 3.71 8.57 -5.82
CA ILE A 228 2.65 7.73 -5.29
C ILE A 228 2.20 8.34 -3.96
N ASP A 229 0.91 8.34 -3.72
CA ASP A 229 0.38 8.68 -2.41
C ASP A 229 0.96 7.71 -1.36
N ASP A 230 1.62 8.23 -0.32
CA ASP A 230 2.31 7.44 0.70
C ASP A 230 1.39 6.41 1.36
N ASP A 231 0.11 6.77 1.57
CA ASP A 231 -0.90 5.88 2.13
C ASP A 231 -1.26 4.73 1.17
N ILE A 232 -1.39 5.04 -0.14
CA ILE A 232 -1.67 4.02 -1.17
C ILE A 232 -0.49 3.06 -1.31
N ALA A 233 0.74 3.58 -1.28
CA ALA A 233 1.94 2.77 -1.39
C ALA A 233 2.16 1.83 -0.20
N SER A 234 1.67 2.19 1.00
CA SER A 234 1.91 1.47 2.25
C SER A 234 0.73 0.61 2.73
N ARG A 235 -0.42 0.65 2.03
CA ARG A 235 -1.64 -0.06 2.43
C ARG A 235 -2.09 -1.05 1.36
N TRP A 236 -2.19 -2.31 1.74
CA TRP A 236 -2.68 -3.40 0.90
C TRP A 236 -4.22 -3.47 0.94
N GLY A 237 -4.90 -2.36 0.63
CA GLY A 237 -6.35 -2.22 0.67
C GLY A 237 -6.97 -2.08 -0.73
N PRO A 238 -8.26 -1.72 -0.80
CA PRO A 238 -8.96 -1.56 -2.08
C PRO A 238 -8.30 -0.55 -3.03
N ARG A 239 -7.61 0.48 -2.49
CA ARG A 239 -6.91 1.49 -3.29
C ARG A 239 -5.63 0.99 -3.96
N VAL A 240 -5.27 -0.29 -3.79
CA VAL A 240 -4.19 -0.88 -4.59
C VAL A 240 -4.48 -0.83 -6.09
N VAL A 241 -5.75 -0.73 -6.49
CA VAL A 241 -6.16 -0.50 -7.89
C VAL A 241 -5.59 0.83 -8.41
N ASP A 242 -5.69 1.91 -7.62
CA ASP A 242 -5.15 3.23 -7.98
C ASP A 242 -3.62 3.16 -8.13
N TYR A 243 -2.96 2.35 -7.30
CA TYR A 243 -1.52 2.11 -7.42
C TYR A 243 -1.18 1.42 -8.75
N VAL A 244 -1.89 0.35 -9.10
CA VAL A 244 -1.68 -0.38 -10.35
C VAL A 244 -1.94 0.53 -11.55
N GLU A 245 -2.99 1.35 -11.53
CA GLU A 245 -3.30 2.32 -12.58
C GLU A 245 -2.19 3.36 -12.74
N LEU A 246 -1.64 3.88 -11.62
CA LEU A 246 -0.51 4.81 -11.67
C LEU A 246 0.73 4.17 -12.31
N VAL A 247 1.02 2.90 -12.02
CA VAL A 247 2.14 2.19 -12.66
C VAL A 247 1.86 1.94 -14.14
N ALA A 248 0.60 1.65 -14.52
CA ALA A 248 0.20 1.53 -15.93
C ALA A 248 0.43 2.85 -16.69
N ASP A 249 0.05 3.99 -16.11
CA ASP A 249 0.29 5.32 -16.69
C ASP A 249 1.78 5.62 -16.85
N ALA A 250 2.58 5.27 -15.83
CA ALA A 250 4.03 5.41 -15.91
C ALA A 250 4.65 4.58 -17.03
N MET A 251 4.15 3.35 -17.22
CA MET A 251 4.59 2.47 -18.29
C MET A 251 4.18 2.97 -19.69
N ALA A 252 2.97 3.51 -19.81
CA ALA A 252 2.51 4.14 -21.06
C ALA A 252 3.39 5.34 -21.42
N TYR A 253 3.73 6.18 -20.43
CA TYR A 253 4.63 7.31 -20.62
C TYR A 253 6.01 6.89 -21.16
N VAL A 254 6.63 5.85 -20.59
CA VAL A 254 7.94 5.33 -21.05
C VAL A 254 7.82 4.70 -22.44
N ALA A 255 6.70 4.04 -22.76
CA ALA A 255 6.45 3.49 -24.08
C ALA A 255 6.42 4.58 -25.17
N ASP A 256 5.75 5.70 -24.88
CA ASP A 256 5.67 6.84 -25.80
C ASP A 256 7.06 7.50 -26.02
N LEU A 257 7.89 7.61 -24.97
CA LEU A 257 9.27 8.08 -25.12
C LEU A 257 10.13 7.17 -26.00
N SER A 258 9.86 5.87 -26.00
CA SER A 258 10.61 4.88 -26.78
C SER A 258 10.20 4.83 -28.24
N ALA A 259 9.02 5.37 -28.57
CA ALA A 259 8.47 5.37 -29.92
C ALA A 259 8.85 6.65 -30.74
N GLY A 260 9.31 7.71 -30.09
CA GLY A 260 9.70 9.00 -30.70
C GLY A 260 11.19 9.16 -30.83
#